data_7321f17ab1b50c2f3e05333097b1dcc4
#
_entry.id   7321f17ab1b50c2f3e05333097b1dcc4
#
_cell.length_a   1.000
_cell.length_b   1.000
_cell.length_c   1.000
_cell.angle_alpha   90.00
_cell.angle_beta   90.00
_cell.angle_gamma   90.00
#
_symmetry.space_group_name_H-M   'P 1'
#
loop_
_entity.id
_entity.type
_entity.pdbx_description
1 polymer ?
#
loop_
_entity_poly.entity_id
_entity_poly.type
_entity_poly.pdbx_seq_one_letter_code
_entity_poly.pdbx_strand_id
1 'polypeptide(L)'
;MKTIVRKVVVVGLSLISSVSMFAQKSGVYKTYADYSTGKMEYEIDCAKEMHKIKLNDFFGKDFITVVHEGKSYDLKKAETWGFQLCDEKTVRFQGKEDYDLSDKGTLWIYSKQTTVPSSPKSGSSKTITTFYFSKSGDGVIKELTLLNLKSAFPENHKLHDAIDAQFKDDASLGEFDQFHKKFKINHFLDAQGIK
;
A
#
# COMPACT_ATOMS: atom_id res chain seq x y z
N MET A 1 -14.93 -74.87 -14.32
CA MET A 1 -14.92 -73.59 -13.59
C MET A 1 -13.91 -72.66 -14.24
N LYS A 2 -14.36 -71.59 -14.94
CA LYS A 2 -13.51 -70.62 -15.61
C LYS A 2 -13.55 -69.31 -14.79
N THR A 3 -12.43 -68.96 -14.17
CA THR A 3 -12.28 -67.75 -13.35
C THR A 3 -12.01 -66.57 -14.26
N ILE A 4 -12.94 -65.59 -14.30
CA ILE A 4 -12.80 -64.36 -15.07
C ILE A 4 -12.10 -63.34 -14.16
N VAL A 5 -10.85 -63.00 -14.48
CA VAL A 5 -10.11 -61.93 -13.83
C VAL A 5 -10.50 -60.61 -14.49
N ARG A 6 -11.28 -59.77 -13.78
CA ARG A 6 -11.59 -58.40 -14.20
C ARG A 6 -10.37 -57.48 -13.90
N LYS A 7 -9.72 -56.97 -14.95
CA LYS A 7 -8.74 -55.91 -14.82
C LYS A 7 -9.45 -54.57 -14.58
N VAL A 8 -9.27 -54.01 -13.40
CA VAL A 8 -9.71 -52.64 -13.09
C VAL A 8 -8.63 -51.71 -13.61
N VAL A 9 -8.94 -50.93 -14.63
CA VAL A 9 -8.09 -49.83 -15.12
C VAL A 9 -8.44 -48.58 -14.30
N VAL A 10 -7.56 -48.17 -13.39
CA VAL A 10 -7.68 -46.92 -12.68
C VAL A 10 -7.06 -45.82 -13.57
N VAL A 11 -7.94 -45.05 -14.21
CA VAL A 11 -7.53 -43.83 -14.94
C VAL A 11 -7.34 -42.73 -13.91
N GLY A 12 -6.07 -42.45 -13.56
CA GLY A 12 -5.70 -41.32 -12.72
C GLY A 12 -5.92 -40.03 -13.48
N LEU A 13 -6.96 -39.28 -13.11
CA LEU A 13 -7.21 -37.93 -13.62
C LEU A 13 -6.30 -36.96 -12.84
N SER A 14 -5.12 -36.65 -13.39
CA SER A 14 -4.24 -35.59 -12.86
C SER A 14 -4.84 -34.23 -13.18
N LEU A 15 -5.45 -33.59 -12.18
CA LEU A 15 -5.86 -32.19 -12.20
C LEU A 15 -4.58 -31.33 -12.21
N ILE A 16 -4.18 -30.90 -13.40
CA ILE A 16 -3.16 -29.84 -13.55
C ILE A 16 -3.85 -28.53 -13.17
N SER A 17 -3.74 -28.15 -11.89
CA SER A 17 -4.08 -26.80 -11.44
C SER A 17 -3.08 -25.84 -12.10
N SER A 18 -3.49 -25.16 -13.16
CA SER A 18 -2.77 -24.03 -13.74
C SER A 18 -2.78 -22.89 -12.71
N VAL A 19 -1.72 -22.80 -11.94
CA VAL A 19 -1.45 -21.59 -11.14
C VAL A 19 -1.17 -20.49 -12.16
N SER A 20 -2.14 -19.60 -12.36
CA SER A 20 -1.93 -18.37 -13.12
C SER A 20 -0.90 -17.55 -12.34
N MET A 21 0.37 -17.66 -12.73
CA MET A 21 1.40 -16.72 -12.30
C MET A 21 1.02 -15.37 -12.91
N PHE A 22 0.35 -14.53 -12.15
CA PHE A 22 0.23 -13.12 -12.52
C PHE A 22 1.66 -12.58 -12.55
N ALA A 23 2.10 -12.18 -13.74
CA ALA A 23 3.40 -11.53 -13.89
C ALA A 23 3.38 -10.26 -13.02
N GLN A 24 4.31 -10.18 -12.07
CA GLN A 24 4.49 -8.97 -11.28
C GLN A 24 4.87 -7.83 -12.22
N LYS A 25 4.17 -6.72 -12.10
CA LYS A 25 4.33 -5.54 -12.94
C LYS A 25 4.78 -4.36 -12.11
N SER A 26 5.58 -3.51 -12.72
CA SER A 26 5.97 -2.22 -12.16
C SER A 26 5.66 -1.12 -13.18
N GLY A 27 5.25 0.04 -12.71
CA GLY A 27 4.88 1.16 -13.58
C GLY A 27 4.31 2.33 -12.80
N VAL A 28 3.93 3.35 -13.53
CA VAL A 28 3.45 4.62 -12.98
C VAL A 28 1.95 4.77 -13.25
N TYR A 29 1.22 5.24 -12.26
CA TYR A 29 -0.19 5.61 -12.35
C TYR A 29 -0.31 7.13 -12.42
N LYS A 30 -0.83 7.65 -13.52
CA LYS A 30 -1.06 9.10 -13.68
C LYS A 30 -2.17 9.59 -12.77
N THR A 31 -3.25 8.83 -12.70
CA THR A 31 -4.45 9.18 -11.95
C THR A 31 -4.88 8.04 -11.01
N TYR A 32 -5.75 8.35 -10.06
CA TYR A 32 -6.40 7.32 -9.25
C TYR A 32 -7.24 6.35 -10.11
N ALA A 33 -7.87 6.82 -11.17
CA ALA A 33 -8.62 5.97 -12.09
C ALA A 33 -7.71 4.95 -12.78
N ASP A 34 -6.50 5.35 -13.17
CA ASP A 34 -5.50 4.43 -13.73
C ASP A 34 -5.08 3.38 -12.69
N TYR A 35 -4.85 3.79 -11.43
CA TYR A 35 -4.54 2.87 -10.33
C TYR A 35 -5.69 1.87 -10.10
N SER A 36 -6.94 2.34 -10.04
CA SER A 36 -8.11 1.49 -9.76
C SER A 36 -8.39 0.47 -10.86
N THR A 37 -7.97 0.76 -12.09
CA THR A 37 -8.12 -0.13 -13.26
C THR A 37 -6.85 -0.92 -13.58
N GLY A 38 -5.76 -0.68 -12.84
CA GLY A 38 -4.46 -1.33 -13.09
C GLY A 38 -3.76 -0.85 -14.37
N LYS A 39 -4.13 0.32 -14.90
CA LYS A 39 -3.53 0.89 -16.11
C LYS A 39 -2.24 1.65 -15.75
N MET A 40 -1.10 1.10 -16.10
CA MET A 40 0.21 1.70 -15.87
C MET A 40 0.78 2.36 -17.11
N GLU A 41 1.44 3.51 -16.94
CA GLU A 41 2.41 4.05 -17.90
C GLU A 41 3.81 3.51 -17.57
N TYR A 42 4.68 3.41 -18.56
CA TYR A 42 6.03 2.85 -18.42
C TYR A 42 6.02 1.46 -17.75
N GLU A 43 5.01 0.66 -18.06
CA GLU A 43 4.84 -0.68 -17.49
C GLU A 43 5.98 -1.61 -17.91
N ILE A 44 6.50 -2.39 -16.98
CA ILE A 44 7.43 -3.48 -17.23
C ILE A 44 6.92 -4.80 -16.66
N ASP A 45 7.38 -5.90 -17.27
CA ASP A 45 7.27 -7.25 -16.71
C ASP A 45 8.49 -7.51 -15.81
N CYS A 46 8.27 -7.57 -14.51
CA CYS A 46 9.33 -7.74 -13.51
C CYS A 46 10.08 -9.07 -13.60
N ALA A 47 9.54 -10.07 -14.33
CA ALA A 47 10.25 -11.30 -14.62
C ALA A 47 11.33 -11.12 -15.70
N LYS A 48 11.24 -10.08 -16.52
CA LYS A 48 12.15 -9.82 -17.65
C LYS A 48 13.15 -8.71 -17.37
N GLU A 49 12.75 -7.70 -16.59
CA GLU A 49 13.61 -6.55 -16.31
C GLU A 49 13.30 -5.92 -14.96
N MET A 50 14.26 -5.13 -14.44
CA MET A 50 14.08 -4.34 -13.21
C MET A 50 13.74 -2.89 -13.56
N HIS A 51 12.63 -2.39 -13.02
CA HIS A 51 12.24 -1.00 -13.17
C HIS A 51 13.13 -0.07 -12.33
N LYS A 52 13.52 1.05 -12.92
CA LYS A 52 14.33 2.07 -12.27
C LYS A 52 13.51 3.33 -12.08
N ILE A 53 12.82 3.42 -10.94
CA ILE A 53 12.11 4.62 -10.50
C ILE A 53 12.92 5.27 -9.38
N LYS A 54 13.34 6.53 -9.57
CA LYS A 54 14.10 7.31 -8.60
C LYS A 54 13.21 8.41 -8.04
N LEU A 55 12.99 8.42 -6.73
CA LEU A 55 12.16 9.43 -6.04
C LEU A 55 12.78 10.82 -6.01
N ASN A 56 14.12 10.90 -6.09
CA ASN A 56 14.89 12.14 -6.03
C ASN A 56 14.73 12.96 -4.71
N ASP A 57 14.31 12.31 -3.63
CA ASP A 57 13.99 12.96 -2.35
C ASP A 57 15.20 13.59 -1.67
N PHE A 58 16.38 12.99 -1.83
CA PHE A 58 17.62 13.52 -1.25
C PHE A 58 17.90 14.97 -1.66
N PHE A 59 17.42 15.40 -2.82
CA PHE A 59 17.56 16.77 -3.32
C PHE A 59 16.28 17.60 -3.16
N GLY A 60 15.24 17.08 -2.49
CA GLY A 60 13.96 17.78 -2.32
C GLY A 60 13.25 18.10 -3.65
N LYS A 61 13.49 17.31 -4.69
CA LYS A 61 12.89 17.53 -6.01
C LYS A 61 11.41 17.14 -6.04
N ASP A 62 10.64 17.88 -6.81
CA ASP A 62 9.20 17.70 -7.00
C ASP A 62 8.84 16.71 -8.15
N PHE A 63 9.82 15.97 -8.64
CA PHE A 63 9.66 14.99 -9.70
C PHE A 63 10.35 13.66 -9.39
N ILE A 64 9.85 12.60 -10.00
CA ILE A 64 10.51 11.28 -10.08
C ILE A 64 11.17 11.11 -11.44
N THR A 65 12.23 10.32 -11.50
CA THR A 65 12.85 9.92 -12.76
C THR A 65 12.57 8.44 -13.01
N VAL A 66 11.88 8.14 -14.11
CA VAL A 66 11.59 6.78 -14.58
C VAL A 66 12.53 6.44 -15.73
N VAL A 67 13.28 5.35 -15.61
CA VAL A 67 14.09 4.83 -16.74
C VAL A 67 13.33 3.68 -17.38
N HIS A 68 12.89 3.86 -18.62
CA HIS A 68 12.14 2.89 -19.39
C HIS A 68 12.72 2.76 -20.80
N GLU A 69 12.96 1.55 -21.27
CA GLU A 69 13.60 1.27 -22.58
C GLU A 69 14.89 2.07 -22.82
N GLY A 70 15.71 2.22 -21.79
CA GLY A 70 16.99 2.94 -21.84
C GLY A 70 16.88 4.47 -21.89
N LYS A 71 15.68 5.04 -21.83
CA LYS A 71 15.42 6.48 -21.77
C LYS A 71 14.98 6.91 -20.39
N SER A 72 15.31 8.15 -20.01
CA SER A 72 14.90 8.75 -18.73
C SER A 72 13.76 9.73 -18.95
N TYR A 73 12.73 9.64 -18.10
CA TYR A 73 11.55 10.50 -18.13
C TYR A 73 11.38 11.12 -16.74
N ASP A 74 11.32 12.44 -16.65
CA ASP A 74 11.03 13.14 -15.42
C ASP A 74 9.53 13.45 -15.34
N LEU A 75 8.88 12.95 -14.29
CA LEU A 75 7.45 13.08 -14.06
C LEU A 75 7.22 13.86 -12.76
N LYS A 76 6.45 14.94 -12.82
CA LYS A 76 6.13 15.72 -11.62
C LYS A 76 5.26 14.91 -10.66
N LYS A 77 5.65 14.87 -9.39
CA LYS A 77 4.90 14.17 -8.34
C LYS A 77 3.47 14.70 -8.23
N ALA A 78 3.28 16.02 -8.33
CA ALA A 78 1.96 16.65 -8.24
C ALA A 78 1.01 16.32 -9.43
N GLU A 79 1.56 15.86 -10.56
CA GLU A 79 0.79 15.46 -11.76
C GLU A 79 0.70 13.93 -11.91
N THR A 80 1.14 13.19 -10.89
CA THR A 80 1.22 11.72 -10.89
C THR A 80 0.55 11.22 -9.63
N TRP A 81 -0.36 10.26 -9.73
CA TRP A 81 -0.99 9.67 -8.54
C TRP A 81 0.03 8.85 -7.74
N GLY A 82 0.87 8.07 -8.40
CA GLY A 82 1.86 7.22 -7.75
C GLY A 82 2.47 6.19 -8.69
N PHE A 83 3.14 5.21 -8.12
CA PHE A 83 3.75 4.10 -8.86
C PHE A 83 3.72 2.81 -8.05
N GLN A 84 3.90 1.69 -8.73
CA GLN A 84 4.07 0.37 -8.13
C GLN A 84 5.42 -0.21 -8.53
N LEU A 85 6.11 -0.80 -7.56
CA LEU A 85 7.36 -1.51 -7.76
C LEU A 85 7.14 -3.02 -7.99
N CYS A 86 8.18 -3.72 -8.39
CA CYS A 86 8.15 -5.16 -8.63
C CYS A 86 7.86 -6.02 -7.39
N ASP A 87 8.11 -5.51 -6.20
CA ASP A 87 7.76 -6.13 -4.91
C ASP A 87 6.32 -5.83 -4.47
N GLU A 88 5.48 -5.32 -5.40
CA GLU A 88 4.10 -4.88 -5.17
C GLU A 88 3.95 -3.66 -4.26
N LYS A 89 5.05 -3.10 -3.78
CA LYS A 89 5.03 -1.86 -3.02
C LYS A 89 4.45 -0.74 -3.88
N THR A 90 3.38 -0.13 -3.40
CA THR A 90 2.73 1.02 -4.02
C THR A 90 3.10 2.29 -3.26
N VAL A 91 3.54 3.29 -3.99
CA VAL A 91 3.83 4.63 -3.45
C VAL A 91 2.83 5.60 -4.06
N ARG A 92 2.16 6.39 -3.24
CA ARG A 92 1.23 7.44 -3.64
C ARG A 92 1.83 8.81 -3.40
N PHE A 93 1.58 9.76 -4.30
CA PHE A 93 1.97 11.15 -4.14
C PHE A 93 0.81 12.03 -3.67
N GLN A 94 1.14 13.06 -2.89
CA GLN A 94 0.29 14.20 -2.61
C GLN A 94 1.15 15.47 -2.62
N GLY A 95 0.96 16.30 -3.65
CA GLY A 95 1.88 17.41 -3.91
C GLY A 95 3.26 16.89 -4.28
N LYS A 96 4.28 17.24 -3.53
CA LYS A 96 5.65 16.74 -3.71
C LYS A 96 6.06 15.64 -2.72
N GLU A 97 5.16 15.31 -1.80
CA GLU A 97 5.39 14.27 -0.81
C GLU A 97 4.99 12.89 -1.34
N ASP A 98 5.71 11.85 -0.90
CA ASP A 98 5.45 10.45 -1.19
C ASP A 98 5.07 9.69 0.07
N TYR A 99 4.20 8.69 -0.11
CA TYR A 99 3.63 7.88 0.96
C TYR A 99 3.56 6.43 0.52
N ASP A 100 4.13 5.53 1.31
CA ASP A 100 4.04 4.09 1.10
C ASP A 100 2.64 3.60 1.47
N LEU A 101 1.90 3.02 0.55
CA LEU A 101 0.58 2.44 0.81
C LEU A 101 0.75 1.15 1.63
N SER A 102 0.22 1.15 2.85
CA SER A 102 0.38 0.06 3.82
C SER A 102 -0.87 -0.81 3.96
N ASP A 103 -2.08 -0.24 3.80
CA ASP A 103 -3.35 -0.98 3.88
C ASP A 103 -4.44 -0.29 3.08
N LYS A 104 -5.41 -1.09 2.59
CA LYS A 104 -6.61 -0.62 1.86
C LYS A 104 -7.84 -1.20 2.53
N GLY A 105 -8.35 -0.48 3.52
CA GLY A 105 -9.58 -0.82 4.23
C GLY A 105 -10.58 0.34 4.18
N THR A 106 -11.40 0.47 5.22
CA THR A 106 -12.29 1.62 5.44
C THR A 106 -11.51 2.94 5.36
N LEU A 107 -10.28 2.93 5.89
CA LEU A 107 -9.29 3.96 5.60
C LEU A 107 -8.15 3.35 4.79
N TRP A 108 -7.64 4.12 3.84
CA TRP A 108 -6.37 3.83 3.20
C TRP A 108 -5.26 4.30 4.12
N ILE A 109 -4.43 3.39 4.59
CA ILE A 109 -3.34 3.68 5.52
C ILE A 109 -2.03 3.74 4.74
N TYR A 110 -1.26 4.76 5.05
CA TYR A 110 0.06 4.99 4.47
C TYR A 110 1.10 5.10 5.57
N SER A 111 2.35 4.85 5.22
CA SER A 111 3.50 5.07 6.09
C SER A 111 4.55 5.93 5.40
N LYS A 112 5.28 6.70 6.20
CA LYS A 112 6.46 7.43 5.76
C LYS A 112 7.57 7.23 6.78
N GLN A 113 8.75 6.86 6.29
CA GLN A 113 9.93 6.70 7.12
C GLN A 113 10.78 7.96 7.05
N THR A 114 11.17 8.48 8.21
CA THR A 114 12.06 9.64 8.34
C THR A 114 13.23 9.28 9.23
N THR A 115 14.45 9.53 8.76
CA THR A 115 15.66 9.34 9.54
C THR A 115 15.97 10.63 10.31
N VAL A 116 16.01 10.51 11.63
CA VAL A 116 16.33 11.64 12.54
C VAL A 116 17.56 11.32 13.39
N PRO A 117 18.36 12.34 13.79
CA PRO A 117 19.46 12.12 14.72
C PRO A 117 18.93 11.52 16.04
N SER A 118 19.58 10.47 16.55
CA SER A 118 19.17 9.83 17.81
C SER A 118 19.44 10.74 19.03
N SER A 119 20.47 11.58 18.93
CA SER A 119 20.84 12.57 19.93
C SER A 119 21.73 13.64 19.28
N PRO A 120 21.67 14.91 19.70
CA PRO A 120 22.53 15.98 19.18
C PRO A 120 24.03 15.70 19.24
N LYS A 121 24.46 14.77 20.10
CA LYS A 121 25.87 14.45 20.37
C LYS A 121 26.32 13.06 19.89
N SER A 122 25.41 12.21 19.41
CA SER A 122 25.73 10.78 19.25
C SER A 122 26.15 10.37 17.83
N GLY A 123 26.08 11.21 16.82
CA GLY A 123 26.38 10.82 15.43
C GLY A 123 25.55 9.63 14.90
N SER A 124 24.69 9.04 15.76
CA SER A 124 23.79 7.95 15.38
C SER A 124 22.43 8.50 14.95
N SER A 125 21.76 7.80 14.05
CA SER A 125 20.43 8.13 13.58
C SER A 125 19.44 7.01 13.89
N LYS A 126 18.16 7.38 14.05
CA LYS A 126 17.04 6.43 14.16
C LYS A 126 16.04 6.69 13.05
N THR A 127 15.40 5.65 12.57
CA THR A 127 14.28 5.76 11.65
C THR A 127 12.98 5.81 12.45
N ILE A 128 12.14 6.80 12.15
CA ILE A 128 10.79 6.96 12.70
C ILE A 128 9.82 6.66 11.57
N THR A 129 8.83 5.81 11.82
CA THR A 129 7.71 5.59 10.92
C THR A 129 6.52 6.40 11.41
N THR A 130 6.02 7.30 10.56
CA THR A 130 4.79 8.05 10.78
C THR A 130 3.70 7.47 9.89
N PHE A 131 2.51 7.30 10.44
CA PHE A 131 1.36 6.80 9.71
C PHE A 131 0.44 7.94 9.28
N TYR A 132 -0.18 7.75 8.13
CA TYR A 132 -1.12 8.68 7.51
C TYR A 132 -2.34 7.92 7.02
N PHE A 133 -3.42 8.63 6.72
CA PHE A 133 -4.62 8.02 6.17
C PHE A 133 -5.34 8.92 5.17
N SER A 134 -6.14 8.30 4.31
CA SER A 134 -7.18 8.96 3.53
C SER A 134 -8.46 8.12 3.54
N LYS A 135 -9.61 8.73 3.26
CA LYS A 135 -10.90 8.01 3.19
C LYS A 135 -11.11 7.25 1.89
N SER A 136 -10.31 7.56 0.87
CA SER A 136 -10.37 6.91 -0.44
C SER A 136 -9.00 7.01 -1.12
N GLY A 137 -8.80 6.26 -2.19
CA GLY A 137 -7.55 6.25 -2.93
C GLY A 137 -7.19 7.58 -3.60
N ASP A 138 -8.14 8.49 -3.79
CA ASP A 138 -7.97 9.86 -4.28
C ASP A 138 -8.16 10.93 -3.19
N GLY A 139 -8.58 10.51 -1.99
CA GLY A 139 -8.82 11.40 -0.85
C GLY A 139 -7.54 12.09 -0.37
N VAL A 140 -7.69 13.21 0.34
CA VAL A 140 -6.56 13.93 0.94
C VAL A 140 -5.90 13.07 2.01
N ILE A 141 -4.58 12.92 1.90
CA ILE A 141 -3.77 12.22 2.91
C ILE A 141 -3.54 13.17 4.10
N LYS A 142 -3.83 12.69 5.30
CA LYS A 142 -3.61 13.38 6.57
C LYS A 142 -2.83 12.48 7.51
N GLU A 143 -2.09 13.06 8.43
CA GLU A 143 -1.43 12.29 9.49
C GLU A 143 -2.46 11.53 10.32
N LEU A 144 -2.17 10.28 10.67
CA LEU A 144 -3.05 9.40 11.45
C LEU A 144 -2.95 9.78 12.92
N THR A 145 -3.78 10.74 13.32
CA THR A 145 -3.94 11.21 14.70
C THR A 145 -5.40 11.10 15.14
N LEU A 146 -5.65 11.01 16.43
CA LEU A 146 -7.01 11.00 17.00
C LEU A 146 -7.81 12.22 16.54
N LEU A 147 -7.17 13.39 16.49
CA LEU A 147 -7.80 14.64 16.05
C LEU A 147 -8.20 14.58 14.58
N ASN A 148 -7.27 14.19 13.69
CA ASN A 148 -7.54 14.11 12.26
C ASN A 148 -8.55 13.02 11.93
N LEU A 149 -8.50 11.89 12.66
CA LEU A 149 -9.45 10.79 12.51
C LEU A 149 -10.88 11.24 12.85
N LYS A 150 -11.10 11.87 14.00
CA LYS A 150 -12.42 12.42 14.37
C LYS A 150 -12.88 13.48 13.39
N SER A 151 -11.99 14.35 12.92
CA SER A 151 -12.29 15.36 11.92
C SER A 151 -12.70 14.77 10.55
N ALA A 152 -12.34 13.52 10.26
CA ALA A 152 -12.79 12.83 9.06
C ALA A 152 -14.24 12.33 9.14
N PHE A 153 -14.83 12.29 10.35
CA PHE A 153 -16.20 11.84 10.63
C PHE A 153 -16.95 12.85 11.54
N PRO A 154 -17.07 14.13 11.15
CA PRO A 154 -17.46 15.23 12.04
C PRO A 154 -18.80 15.04 12.72
N GLU A 155 -19.78 14.43 12.03
CA GLU A 155 -21.15 14.26 12.55
C GLU A 155 -21.33 12.96 13.35
N ASN A 156 -20.30 12.12 13.49
CA ASN A 156 -20.42 10.83 14.15
C ASN A 156 -19.85 10.86 15.58
N HIS A 157 -20.57 11.54 16.49
CA HIS A 157 -20.17 11.68 17.89
C HIS A 157 -20.02 10.33 18.61
N LYS A 158 -20.88 9.35 18.30
CA LYS A 158 -20.76 7.98 18.86
C LYS A 158 -19.45 7.32 18.48
N LEU A 159 -19.01 7.54 17.23
CA LEU A 159 -17.71 7.05 16.78
C LEU A 159 -16.57 7.76 17.51
N HIS A 160 -16.69 9.08 17.76
CA HIS A 160 -15.68 9.83 18.52
C HIS A 160 -15.49 9.26 19.93
N ASP A 161 -16.58 9.00 20.65
CA ASP A 161 -16.55 8.41 21.99
C ASP A 161 -15.96 7.00 21.97
N ALA A 162 -16.31 6.20 20.96
CA ALA A 162 -15.78 4.85 20.79
C ALA A 162 -14.28 4.85 20.45
N ILE A 163 -13.81 5.81 19.63
CA ILE A 163 -12.38 6.01 19.32
C ILE A 163 -11.62 6.35 20.62
N ASP A 164 -12.10 7.29 21.43
CA ASP A 164 -11.46 7.68 22.69
C ASP A 164 -11.43 6.55 23.72
N ALA A 165 -12.44 5.69 23.72
CA ALA A 165 -12.47 4.52 24.59
C ALA A 165 -11.48 3.41 24.14
N GLN A 166 -11.25 3.27 22.81
CA GLN A 166 -10.43 2.20 22.25
C GLN A 166 -8.95 2.57 22.14
N PHE A 167 -8.64 3.82 21.77
CA PHE A 167 -7.28 4.27 21.47
C PHE A 167 -6.83 5.34 22.48
N LYS A 168 -5.71 5.09 23.15
CA LYS A 168 -5.20 5.97 24.22
C LYS A 168 -4.38 7.14 23.67
N ASP A 169 -3.75 6.95 22.53
CA ASP A 169 -2.84 7.90 21.90
C ASP A 169 -2.77 7.68 20.38
N ASP A 170 -2.15 8.60 19.67
CA ASP A 170 -1.98 8.55 18.22
C ASP A 170 -1.17 7.32 17.78
N ALA A 171 -0.19 6.88 18.57
CA ALA A 171 0.67 5.75 18.22
C ALA A 171 -0.14 4.43 18.14
N SER A 172 -1.14 4.27 19.01
CA SER A 172 -2.01 3.08 19.04
C SER A 172 -2.88 2.93 17.79
N LEU A 173 -3.16 4.00 17.05
CA LEU A 173 -3.88 3.97 15.76
C LEU A 173 -3.07 3.24 14.68
N GLY A 174 -1.74 3.39 14.69
CA GLY A 174 -0.82 2.79 13.72
C GLY A 174 -0.44 1.33 14.03
N GLU A 175 -1.02 0.71 15.05
CA GLU A 175 -0.73 -0.68 15.36
C GLU A 175 -1.37 -1.66 14.38
N PHE A 176 -0.59 -2.68 13.95
CA PHE A 176 -1.07 -3.73 13.07
C PHE A 176 -1.55 -4.94 13.86
N ASP A 177 -2.78 -5.38 13.59
CA ASP A 177 -3.34 -6.61 14.16
C ASP A 177 -2.90 -7.82 13.34
N GLN A 178 -1.99 -8.60 13.91
CA GLN A 178 -1.44 -9.79 13.26
C GLN A 178 -2.47 -10.91 13.06
N PHE A 179 -3.49 -10.96 13.91
CA PHE A 179 -4.54 -11.97 13.80
C PHE A 179 -5.51 -11.66 12.67
N HIS A 180 -6.02 -10.42 12.60
CA HIS A 180 -6.94 -9.98 11.56
C HIS A 180 -6.25 -9.51 10.26
N LYS A 181 -4.89 -9.44 10.25
CA LYS A 181 -4.08 -9.02 9.09
C LYS A 181 -4.45 -7.64 8.56
N LYS A 182 -4.76 -6.69 9.45
CA LYS A 182 -5.07 -5.29 9.12
C LYS A 182 -4.68 -4.34 10.26
N PHE A 183 -4.63 -3.05 9.97
CA PHE A 183 -4.43 -2.07 11.02
C PHE A 183 -5.59 -2.08 12.02
N LYS A 184 -5.28 -1.92 13.32
CA LYS A 184 -6.30 -1.94 14.40
C LYS A 184 -7.40 -0.93 14.15
N ILE A 185 -7.06 0.25 13.62
CA ILE A 185 -8.06 1.27 13.27
C ILE A 185 -9.04 0.78 12.20
N ASN A 186 -8.58 0.12 11.14
CA ASN A 186 -9.46 -0.42 10.10
C ASN A 186 -10.35 -1.54 10.65
N HIS A 187 -9.78 -2.45 11.46
CA HIS A 187 -10.55 -3.49 12.12
C HIS A 187 -11.64 -2.89 13.05
N PHE A 188 -11.29 -1.87 13.82
CA PHE A 188 -12.22 -1.16 14.69
C PHE A 188 -13.35 -0.47 13.90
N LEU A 189 -13.02 0.27 12.83
CA LEU A 189 -14.03 0.95 11.99
C LEU A 189 -14.99 -0.04 11.34
N ASP A 190 -14.47 -1.17 10.84
CA ASP A 190 -15.30 -2.24 10.28
C ASP A 190 -16.28 -2.79 11.34
N ALA A 191 -15.83 -2.99 12.58
CA ALA A 191 -16.66 -3.44 13.71
C ALA A 191 -17.73 -2.40 14.11
N GLN A 192 -17.47 -1.10 13.90
CA GLN A 192 -18.44 -0.02 14.08
C GLN A 192 -19.40 0.15 12.89
N GLY A 193 -19.28 -0.67 11.83
CA GLY A 193 -20.11 -0.58 10.63
C GLY A 193 -19.80 0.62 9.74
N ILE A 194 -18.66 1.25 9.91
CA ILE A 194 -18.18 2.33 9.05
C ILE A 194 -17.61 1.73 7.77
N LYS A 195 -18.04 2.25 6.62
CA LYS A 195 -17.61 1.79 5.29
C LYS A 195 -17.15 2.97 4.44
#